data_a84d9ec87284c628d33f236d4bb4e141
#
_entry.id   a84d9ec87284c628d33f236d4bb4e141
#
_cell.length_a   1.000
_cell.length_b   1.000
_cell.length_c   1.000
_cell.angle_alpha   90.00
_cell.angle_beta   90.00
_cell.angle_gamma   90.00
#
_symmetry.space_group_name_H-M   'P 1'
#
loop_
_entity.id
_entity.type
_entity.pdbx_description
1 polymer ?
#
loop_
_entity_poly.entity_id
_entity_poly.type
_entity_poly.pdbx_seq_one_letter_code
_entity_poly.pdbx_strand_id
1 'polypeptide(L)'
;KKAIILLAILVSGVSISQDIHAITYLDVPRSAAADFIRLHKKFVDFSQGEKRTIKSDWLFAHTFGSNFTFMIVDVYETVADQVADNGLAVMSENIKNMNLSEEEQALMSKEFQKYFNLYLEGHSDEVRQIIDSENMFYVSEAFDASKKQLLVVNKFNPKWSDRSEFLELWKESSAPMIE
;
A
#
# COMPACT_ATOMS: atom_id res chain seq x y z
N LYS A 1 -14.43 -17.62 56.48
CA LYS A 1 -14.84 -17.34 55.05
C LYS A 1 -13.77 -16.49 54.46
N LYS A 2 -12.85 -17.07 53.64
CA LYS A 2 -11.82 -16.34 52.92
C LYS A 2 -12.41 -15.96 51.57
N ALA A 3 -12.58 -14.68 51.31
CA ALA A 3 -12.98 -14.15 49.99
C ALA A 3 -11.68 -14.16 49.11
N ILE A 4 -11.67 -14.99 48.11
CA ILE A 4 -10.67 -14.95 47.05
C ILE A 4 -11.09 -13.87 46.08
N ILE A 5 -10.44 -12.74 46.14
CA ILE A 5 -10.57 -11.68 45.11
C ILE A 5 -9.75 -12.15 43.92
N LEU A 6 -10.44 -12.63 42.91
CA LEU A 6 -9.85 -12.94 41.61
C LEU A 6 -9.64 -11.60 40.89
N LEU A 7 -8.42 -11.06 41.00
CA LEU A 7 -7.99 -9.89 40.22
C LEU A 7 -7.79 -10.37 38.77
N ALA A 8 -8.83 -10.26 37.98
CA ALA A 8 -8.72 -10.39 36.54
C ALA A 8 -7.92 -9.20 36.04
N ILE A 9 -6.62 -9.39 35.85
CA ILE A 9 -5.79 -8.46 35.08
C ILE A 9 -6.28 -8.57 33.64
N LEU A 10 -7.19 -7.68 33.28
CA LEU A 10 -7.44 -7.33 31.89
C LEU A 10 -6.14 -6.71 31.36
N VAL A 11 -5.25 -7.56 30.87
CA VAL A 11 -4.23 -7.12 29.93
C VAL A 11 -5.00 -6.77 28.66
N SER A 12 -5.53 -5.56 28.63
CA SER A 12 -5.85 -4.91 27.38
C SER A 12 -4.50 -4.74 26.69
N GLY A 13 -4.09 -5.76 25.93
CA GLY A 13 -3.03 -5.61 24.97
C GLY A 13 -3.47 -4.46 24.08
N VAL A 14 -2.83 -3.32 24.24
CA VAL A 14 -2.85 -2.26 23.24
C VAL A 14 -2.19 -2.94 22.05
N SER A 15 -3.00 -3.52 21.19
CA SER A 15 -2.56 -3.96 19.87
C SER A 15 -2.22 -2.65 19.15
N ILE A 16 -0.95 -2.27 19.19
CA ILE A 16 -0.46 -1.23 18.29
C ILE A 16 -0.65 -1.85 16.91
N SER A 17 -1.75 -1.48 16.28
CA SER A 17 -2.03 -1.86 14.91
C SER A 17 -0.91 -1.28 14.05
N GLN A 18 0.00 -2.16 13.64
CA GLN A 18 1.10 -1.78 12.75
C GLN A 18 0.59 -1.95 11.34
N ASP A 19 0.48 -0.86 10.60
CA ASP A 19 0.00 -0.88 9.23
C ASP A 19 0.78 -1.88 8.37
N ILE A 20 0.06 -2.57 7.51
CA ILE A 20 0.59 -3.51 6.53
C ILE A 20 0.69 -2.77 5.21
N HIS A 21 1.85 -2.83 4.59
CA HIS A 21 2.09 -2.30 3.25
C HIS A 21 2.22 -3.46 2.27
N ALA A 22 1.26 -3.60 1.37
CA ALA A 22 1.40 -4.43 0.18
C ALA A 22 2.01 -3.56 -0.93
N ILE A 23 3.18 -3.96 -1.41
CA ILE A 23 3.97 -3.19 -2.37
C ILE A 23 4.08 -3.98 -3.66
N THR A 24 3.58 -3.41 -4.75
CA THR A 24 3.69 -3.97 -6.08
C THR A 24 4.66 -3.15 -6.92
N TYR A 25 5.69 -3.78 -7.44
CA TYR A 25 6.62 -3.19 -8.40
C TYR A 25 6.22 -3.59 -9.80
N LEU A 26 6.18 -2.64 -10.73
CA LEU A 26 5.70 -2.82 -12.08
C LEU A 26 6.74 -2.37 -13.10
N ASP A 27 6.96 -3.19 -14.12
CA ASP A 27 7.79 -2.83 -15.28
C ASP A 27 6.90 -2.51 -16.49
N VAL A 28 6.29 -1.35 -16.46
CA VAL A 28 5.44 -0.86 -17.54
C VAL A 28 6.32 -0.15 -18.59
N PRO A 29 6.19 -0.48 -19.88
CA PRO A 29 6.92 0.23 -20.94
C PRO A 29 6.69 1.74 -20.88
N ARG A 30 7.75 2.53 -21.04
CA ARG A 30 7.65 4.01 -20.96
C ARG A 30 6.62 4.61 -21.92
N SER A 31 6.44 4.00 -23.10
CA SER A 31 5.43 4.40 -24.08
C SER A 31 3.99 4.20 -23.58
N ALA A 32 3.77 3.30 -22.62
CA ALA A 32 2.46 3.01 -22.02
C ALA A 32 2.26 3.69 -20.65
N ALA A 33 3.26 4.39 -20.13
CA ALA A 33 3.24 4.93 -18.77
C ALA A 33 2.06 5.89 -18.52
N ALA A 34 1.79 6.80 -19.44
CA ALA A 34 0.66 7.74 -19.32
C ALA A 34 -0.69 7.02 -19.32
N ASP A 35 -0.85 6.01 -20.18
CA ASP A 35 -2.06 5.18 -20.22
C ASP A 35 -2.21 4.38 -18.93
N PHE A 36 -1.12 3.80 -18.41
CA PHE A 36 -1.15 3.07 -17.15
C PHE A 36 -1.63 3.96 -16.00
N ILE A 37 -1.07 5.15 -15.83
CA ILE A 37 -1.48 6.10 -14.77
C ILE A 37 -2.98 6.42 -14.88
N ARG A 38 -3.47 6.72 -16.08
CA ARG A 38 -4.89 7.01 -16.33
C ARG A 38 -5.78 5.82 -15.99
N LEU A 39 -5.39 4.63 -16.41
CA LEU A 39 -6.14 3.40 -16.19
C LEU A 39 -6.10 2.94 -14.73
N HIS A 40 -4.97 3.10 -14.06
CA HIS A 40 -4.83 2.83 -12.64
C HIS A 40 -5.76 3.74 -11.82
N LYS A 41 -5.73 5.05 -12.08
CA LYS A 41 -6.68 5.96 -11.45
C LYS A 41 -8.13 5.53 -11.68
N LYS A 42 -8.48 5.15 -12.91
CA LYS A 42 -9.82 4.66 -13.24
C LYS A 42 -10.15 3.39 -12.45
N PHE A 43 -9.23 2.44 -12.35
CA PHE A 43 -9.39 1.23 -11.53
C PHE A 43 -9.65 1.58 -10.06
N VAL A 44 -8.83 2.45 -9.48
CA VAL A 44 -8.98 2.90 -8.09
C VAL A 44 -10.35 3.55 -7.89
N ASP A 45 -10.75 4.49 -8.76
CA ASP A 45 -12.04 5.17 -8.66
C ASP A 45 -13.23 4.17 -8.67
N PHE A 46 -13.18 3.15 -9.53
CA PHE A 46 -14.23 2.13 -9.64
C PHE A 46 -14.19 1.06 -8.55
N SER A 47 -13.06 0.86 -7.92
CA SER A 47 -12.89 -0.12 -6.84
C SER A 47 -13.16 0.45 -5.44
N GLN A 48 -13.62 1.70 -5.31
CA GLN A 48 -14.00 2.28 -4.02
C GLN A 48 -15.36 1.75 -3.54
N GLY A 49 -15.50 1.60 -2.21
CA GLY A 49 -16.75 1.17 -1.61
C GLY A 49 -16.59 0.72 -0.14
N GLU A 50 -17.69 0.64 0.58
CA GLU A 50 -17.71 0.27 2.01
C GLU A 50 -17.17 -1.16 2.29
N LYS A 51 -17.13 -2.02 1.27
CA LYS A 51 -16.61 -3.38 1.39
C LYS A 51 -15.07 -3.45 1.27
N ARG A 52 -14.41 -2.33 1.01
CA ARG A 52 -12.95 -2.26 0.96
C ARG A 52 -12.38 -2.12 2.35
N THR A 53 -11.28 -2.79 2.58
CA THR A 53 -10.50 -2.73 3.82
C THR A 53 -9.20 -1.94 3.67
N ILE A 54 -8.88 -1.54 2.44
CA ILE A 54 -7.72 -0.70 2.15
C ILE A 54 -7.88 0.70 2.78
N LYS A 55 -6.83 1.17 3.44
CA LYS A 55 -6.76 2.52 4.03
C LYS A 55 -6.33 3.56 3.00
N SER A 56 -5.37 3.21 2.17
CA SER A 56 -4.86 4.07 1.09
C SER A 56 -4.16 3.27 0.01
N ASP A 57 -4.17 3.82 -1.20
CA ASP A 57 -3.47 3.33 -2.38
C ASP A 57 -2.59 4.48 -2.90
N TRP A 58 -1.30 4.21 -3.12
CA TRP A 58 -0.32 5.19 -3.58
C TRP A 58 0.39 4.68 -4.81
N LEU A 59 0.37 5.45 -5.88
CA LEU A 59 1.13 5.18 -7.09
C LEU A 59 2.37 6.08 -7.15
N PHE A 60 3.55 5.49 -7.16
CA PHE A 60 4.83 6.16 -7.34
C PHE A 60 5.42 5.84 -8.71
N ALA A 61 5.81 6.87 -9.45
CA ALA A 61 6.61 6.71 -10.66
C ALA A 61 8.09 6.67 -10.29
N HIS A 62 8.80 5.65 -10.77
CA HIS A 62 10.23 5.52 -10.54
C HIS A 62 11.02 6.53 -11.39
N THR A 63 11.94 7.25 -10.77
CA THR A 63 12.73 8.28 -11.43
C THR A 63 14.11 7.76 -11.84
N PHE A 64 14.83 7.06 -10.93
CA PHE A 64 16.15 6.47 -11.21
C PHE A 64 16.54 5.43 -10.15
N GLY A 65 17.48 4.54 -10.48
CA GLY A 65 18.13 3.65 -9.50
C GLY A 65 17.60 2.22 -9.40
N SER A 66 16.54 1.83 -10.08
CA SER A 66 15.98 0.46 -10.09
C SER A 66 15.49 0.05 -11.49
N ASN A 67 15.06 -1.18 -11.61
CA ASN A 67 14.58 -1.80 -12.86
C ASN A 67 13.04 -1.93 -12.94
N PHE A 68 12.29 -1.11 -12.22
CA PHE A 68 10.84 -1.01 -12.33
C PHE A 68 10.41 0.40 -12.75
N THR A 69 9.22 0.55 -13.31
CA THR A 69 8.67 1.84 -13.77
C THR A 69 7.77 2.49 -12.72
N PHE A 70 6.94 1.70 -12.06
CA PHE A 70 6.03 2.15 -11.02
C PHE A 70 6.13 1.28 -9.77
N MET A 71 5.75 1.88 -8.65
CA MET A 71 5.52 1.18 -7.39
C MET A 71 4.14 1.57 -6.87
N ILE A 72 3.29 0.59 -6.61
CA ILE A 72 2.01 0.77 -5.92
C ILE A 72 2.23 0.36 -4.46
N VAL A 73 1.68 1.14 -3.55
CA VAL A 73 1.70 0.84 -2.11
C VAL A 73 0.28 0.89 -1.57
N ASP A 74 -0.27 -0.26 -1.28
CA ASP A 74 -1.55 -0.45 -0.63
C ASP A 74 -1.35 -0.57 0.87
N VAL A 75 -2.06 0.23 1.65
CA VAL A 75 -1.95 0.25 3.10
C VAL A 75 -3.19 -0.34 3.75
N TYR A 76 -3.00 -1.26 4.68
CA TYR A 76 -4.05 -1.93 5.45
C TYR A 76 -3.76 -1.86 6.95
N GLU A 77 -4.81 -1.94 7.77
CA GLU A 77 -4.65 -1.96 9.22
C GLU A 77 -4.05 -3.27 9.72
N THR A 78 -4.47 -4.40 9.13
CA THR A 78 -4.01 -5.73 9.51
C THR A 78 -3.76 -6.62 8.29
N VAL A 79 -3.04 -7.74 8.49
CA VAL A 79 -2.90 -8.79 7.47
C VAL A 79 -4.27 -9.38 7.10
N ALA A 80 -5.19 -9.49 8.05
CA ALA A 80 -6.53 -9.99 7.77
C ALA A 80 -7.30 -9.06 6.82
N ASP A 81 -7.14 -7.75 6.97
CA ASP A 81 -7.73 -6.76 6.08
C ASP A 81 -7.14 -6.86 4.68
N GLN A 82 -5.84 -7.01 4.56
CA GLN A 82 -5.16 -7.19 3.28
C GLN A 82 -5.65 -8.46 2.55
N VAL A 83 -5.85 -9.56 3.27
CA VAL A 83 -6.36 -10.82 2.69
C VAL A 83 -7.83 -10.72 2.34
N ALA A 84 -8.62 -9.98 3.11
CA ALA A 84 -10.06 -9.82 2.90
C ALA A 84 -10.39 -8.82 1.78
N ASP A 85 -9.46 -7.91 1.43
CA ASP A 85 -9.71 -6.87 0.44
C ASP A 85 -9.96 -7.47 -0.96
N ASN A 86 -11.04 -7.04 -1.57
CA ASN A 86 -11.43 -7.53 -2.91
C ASN A 86 -11.87 -6.36 -3.81
N GLY A 87 -10.92 -5.53 -4.21
CA GLY A 87 -11.16 -4.41 -5.10
C GLY A 87 -11.78 -4.79 -6.44
N LEU A 88 -11.44 -5.97 -6.97
CA LEU A 88 -12.01 -6.47 -8.22
C LEU A 88 -13.51 -6.78 -8.10
N ALA A 89 -13.94 -7.38 -7.00
CA ALA A 89 -15.36 -7.66 -6.78
C ALA A 89 -16.15 -6.37 -6.62
N VAL A 90 -15.63 -5.41 -5.85
CA VAL A 90 -16.25 -4.08 -5.68
C VAL A 90 -16.33 -3.34 -7.00
N MET A 91 -15.27 -3.31 -7.79
CA MET A 91 -15.27 -2.73 -9.13
C MET A 91 -16.34 -3.36 -10.02
N SER A 92 -16.42 -4.69 -10.06
CA SER A 92 -17.41 -5.42 -10.86
C SER A 92 -18.85 -5.08 -10.45
N GLU A 93 -19.12 -4.96 -9.13
CA GLU A 93 -20.43 -4.57 -8.61
C GLU A 93 -20.76 -3.12 -9.00
N ASN A 94 -19.82 -2.20 -8.83
CA ASN A 94 -20.00 -0.79 -9.18
C ASN A 94 -20.30 -0.60 -10.67
N ILE A 95 -19.56 -1.29 -11.55
CA ILE A 95 -19.78 -1.22 -12.99
C ILE A 95 -21.18 -1.74 -13.37
N LYS A 96 -21.63 -2.87 -12.78
CA LYS A 96 -22.96 -3.41 -13.02
C LYS A 96 -24.07 -2.42 -12.64
N ASN A 97 -23.87 -1.64 -11.60
CA ASN A 97 -24.84 -0.66 -11.09
C ASN A 97 -24.92 0.61 -11.93
N MET A 98 -24.01 0.82 -12.88
CA MET A 98 -23.97 2.05 -13.71
C MET A 98 -24.97 2.09 -14.85
N ASN A 99 -25.69 1.00 -15.15
CA ASN A 99 -26.63 0.89 -16.26
C ASN A 99 -26.03 1.37 -17.60
N LEU A 100 -24.78 0.98 -17.90
CA LEU A 100 -24.07 1.33 -19.11
C LEU A 100 -24.69 0.66 -20.33
N SER A 101 -24.67 1.33 -21.50
CA SER A 101 -24.96 0.73 -22.79
C SER A 101 -23.96 -0.40 -23.12
N GLU A 102 -24.33 -1.28 -24.06
CA GLU A 102 -23.44 -2.36 -24.52
C GLU A 102 -22.11 -1.82 -25.06
N GLU A 103 -22.13 -0.69 -25.76
CA GLU A 103 -20.94 -0.06 -26.32
C GLU A 103 -20.01 0.45 -25.21
N GLU A 104 -20.56 1.12 -24.18
CA GLU A 104 -19.82 1.61 -23.03
C GLU A 104 -19.22 0.44 -22.20
N GLN A 105 -19.98 -0.65 -22.02
CA GLN A 105 -19.48 -1.85 -21.34
C GLN A 105 -18.32 -2.48 -22.12
N ALA A 106 -18.42 -2.59 -23.44
CA ALA A 106 -17.37 -3.14 -24.28
C ALA A 106 -16.10 -2.27 -24.24
N LEU A 107 -16.25 -0.94 -24.28
CA LEU A 107 -15.12 0.01 -24.15
C LEU A 107 -14.45 -0.14 -22.78
N MET A 108 -15.22 -0.16 -21.71
CA MET A 108 -14.72 -0.28 -20.34
C MET A 108 -13.99 -1.61 -20.14
N SER A 109 -14.55 -2.70 -20.62
CA SER A 109 -13.92 -4.02 -20.57
C SER A 109 -12.56 -4.02 -21.27
N LYS A 110 -12.47 -3.40 -22.45
CA LYS A 110 -11.21 -3.27 -23.20
C LYS A 110 -10.18 -2.43 -22.46
N GLU A 111 -10.59 -1.35 -21.80
CA GLU A 111 -9.69 -0.51 -21.00
C GLU A 111 -9.16 -1.27 -19.80
N PHE A 112 -10.01 -1.97 -19.03
CA PHE A 112 -9.55 -2.76 -17.90
C PHE A 112 -8.70 -3.96 -18.33
N GLN A 113 -9.02 -4.61 -19.46
CA GLN A 113 -8.13 -5.64 -20.00
C GLN A 113 -6.73 -5.09 -20.32
N LYS A 114 -6.66 -3.87 -20.92
CA LYS A 114 -5.38 -3.21 -21.16
C LYS A 114 -4.64 -2.92 -19.85
N TYR A 115 -5.35 -2.44 -18.83
CA TYR A 115 -4.78 -2.17 -17.51
C TYR A 115 -4.19 -3.43 -16.89
N PHE A 116 -4.98 -4.52 -16.83
CA PHE A 116 -4.51 -5.78 -16.25
C PHE A 116 -3.36 -6.40 -17.02
N ASN A 117 -3.33 -6.29 -18.34
CA ASN A 117 -2.18 -6.75 -19.11
C ASN A 117 -0.91 -6.01 -18.73
N LEU A 118 -0.97 -4.67 -18.62
CA LEU A 118 0.17 -3.86 -18.19
C LEU A 118 0.58 -4.14 -16.73
N TYR A 119 -0.39 -4.42 -15.87
CA TYR A 119 -0.14 -4.76 -14.46
C TYR A 119 0.51 -6.12 -14.30
N LEU A 120 0.03 -7.13 -15.02
CA LEU A 120 0.43 -8.54 -14.84
C LEU A 120 1.73 -8.90 -15.56
N GLU A 121 2.09 -8.19 -16.63
CA GLU A 121 3.19 -8.59 -17.52
C GLU A 121 4.57 -8.54 -16.85
N GLY A 122 4.75 -7.70 -15.84
CA GLY A 122 6.07 -7.55 -15.18
C GLY A 122 5.93 -7.06 -13.75
N HIS A 123 5.07 -7.69 -12.92
CA HIS A 123 4.92 -7.31 -11.53
C HIS A 123 5.67 -8.25 -10.58
N SER A 124 6.02 -7.70 -9.43
CA SER A 124 6.45 -8.45 -8.25
C SER A 124 5.89 -7.81 -7.00
N ASP A 125 5.45 -8.64 -6.06
CA ASP A 125 4.78 -8.20 -4.86
C ASP A 125 5.62 -8.46 -3.62
N GLU A 126 5.56 -7.52 -2.67
CA GLU A 126 6.12 -7.65 -1.33
C GLU A 126 5.05 -7.23 -0.32
N VAL A 127 4.93 -7.95 0.78
CA VAL A 127 4.12 -7.51 1.93
C VAL A 127 5.06 -7.17 3.07
N ARG A 128 4.91 -5.97 3.63
CA ARG A 128 5.75 -5.44 4.70
C ARG A 128 4.90 -4.98 5.87
N GLN A 129 5.39 -5.25 7.06
CA GLN A 129 4.81 -4.73 8.28
C GLN A 129 5.72 -3.66 8.85
N ILE A 130 5.14 -2.54 9.26
CA ILE A 130 5.82 -1.52 10.04
C ILE A 130 6.10 -2.11 11.43
N ILE A 131 7.36 -2.16 11.86
CA ILE A 131 7.77 -2.76 13.13
C ILE A 131 8.05 -1.75 14.23
N ASP A 132 8.14 -0.48 13.89
CA ASP A 132 8.43 0.61 14.81
C ASP A 132 7.77 1.88 14.29
N SER A 133 6.53 2.14 14.74
CA SER A 133 5.76 3.31 14.33
C SER A 133 6.22 4.61 15.03
N GLU A 134 6.90 4.51 16.16
CA GLU A 134 7.32 5.69 16.93
C GLU A 134 8.52 6.39 16.30
N ASN A 135 9.40 5.63 15.61
CA ASN A 135 10.60 6.16 14.98
C ASN A 135 10.53 6.14 13.43
N MET A 136 9.34 5.90 12.87
CA MET A 136 9.26 5.58 11.45
C MET A 136 8.99 6.74 10.53
N PHE A 137 8.41 7.81 11.00
CA PHE A 137 8.03 8.91 10.13
C PHE A 137 8.19 10.27 10.80
N TYR A 138 9.13 11.02 10.29
CA TYR A 138 8.96 12.46 10.27
C TYR A 138 8.07 12.80 9.07
N VAL A 139 6.85 13.21 9.33
CA VAL A 139 6.01 13.84 8.32
C VAL A 139 6.09 15.33 8.56
N SER A 140 6.71 16.06 7.65
CA SER A 140 6.77 17.53 7.72
C SER A 140 5.35 18.09 7.89
N GLU A 141 5.17 19.11 8.74
CA GLU A 141 3.91 19.85 8.86
C GLU A 141 3.46 20.44 7.49
N ALA A 142 4.41 20.66 6.58
CA ALA A 142 4.15 21.12 5.22
C ALA A 142 3.79 20.00 4.24
N PHE A 143 3.72 18.73 4.69
CA PHE A 143 3.36 17.62 3.82
C PHE A 143 1.92 17.74 3.34
N ASP A 144 1.76 17.71 2.02
CA ASP A 144 0.46 17.77 1.36
C ASP A 144 0.35 16.59 0.39
N ALA A 145 -0.39 15.56 0.79
CA ALA A 145 -0.58 14.33 0.02
C ALA A 145 -1.24 14.56 -1.36
N SER A 146 -1.91 15.70 -1.57
CA SER A 146 -2.52 16.05 -2.85
C SER A 146 -1.50 16.53 -3.90
N LYS A 147 -0.29 16.91 -3.47
CA LYS A 147 0.78 17.37 -4.33
C LYS A 147 1.73 16.25 -4.73
N LYS A 148 2.36 16.40 -5.89
CA LYS A 148 3.44 15.48 -6.27
C LYS A 148 4.59 15.59 -5.28
N GLN A 149 4.98 14.45 -4.73
CA GLN A 149 6.06 14.32 -3.75
C GLN A 149 7.22 13.52 -4.35
N LEU A 150 8.43 13.77 -3.87
CA LEU A 150 9.58 12.90 -4.11
C LEU A 150 9.71 11.94 -2.92
N LEU A 151 9.57 10.65 -3.18
CA LEU A 151 9.84 9.60 -2.22
C LEU A 151 11.23 9.01 -2.48
N VAL A 152 12.08 8.99 -1.48
CA VAL A 152 13.36 8.27 -1.50
C VAL A 152 13.22 7.02 -0.65
N VAL A 153 13.35 5.86 -1.29
CA VAL A 153 13.29 4.56 -0.60
C VAL A 153 14.71 3.96 -0.53
N ASN A 154 15.24 3.85 0.67
CA ASN A 154 16.49 3.14 0.94
C ASN A 154 16.17 1.72 1.45
N LYS A 155 16.61 0.69 0.73
CA LYS A 155 16.46 -0.71 1.14
C LYS A 155 17.77 -1.19 1.79
N PHE A 156 17.68 -1.57 3.05
CA PHE A 156 18.77 -2.22 3.76
C PHE A 156 18.43 -3.70 3.99
N ASN A 157 19.40 -4.57 3.86
CA ASN A 157 19.23 -6.01 4.06
C ASN A 157 20.26 -6.53 5.07
N PRO A 158 20.18 -6.12 6.34
CA PRO A 158 21.09 -6.62 7.38
C PRO A 158 20.88 -8.13 7.56
N LYS A 159 21.93 -8.83 8.00
CA LYS A 159 21.78 -10.23 8.43
C LYS A 159 20.78 -10.30 9.57
N TRP A 160 20.04 -11.41 9.64
CA TRP A 160 19.01 -11.57 10.66
C TRP A 160 19.57 -11.41 12.09
N SER A 161 20.79 -11.93 12.35
CA SER A 161 21.51 -11.78 13.62
C SER A 161 21.79 -10.33 14.01
N ASP A 162 21.96 -9.44 13.03
CA ASP A 162 22.46 -8.08 13.23
C ASP A 162 21.32 -7.05 13.15
N ARG A 163 20.07 -7.54 13.03
CA ARG A 163 18.89 -6.68 12.82
C ARG A 163 18.64 -5.71 13.97
N SER A 164 18.76 -6.17 15.21
CA SER A 164 18.53 -5.31 16.39
C SER A 164 19.61 -4.24 16.49
N GLU A 165 20.87 -4.61 16.29
CA GLU A 165 21.98 -3.66 16.26
C GLU A 165 21.83 -2.64 15.12
N PHE A 166 21.43 -3.08 13.93
CA PHE A 166 21.13 -2.19 12.81
C PHE A 166 20.04 -1.17 13.15
N LEU A 167 18.94 -1.59 13.80
CA LEU A 167 17.84 -0.70 14.18
C LEU A 167 18.29 0.34 15.22
N GLU A 168 19.09 -0.05 16.20
CA GLU A 168 19.64 0.89 17.19
C GLU A 168 20.56 1.92 16.51
N LEU A 169 21.49 1.46 15.67
CA LEU A 169 22.36 2.36 14.90
C LEU A 169 21.58 3.29 13.98
N TRP A 170 20.49 2.80 13.37
CA TRP A 170 19.62 3.64 12.56
C TRP A 170 18.96 4.74 13.38
N LYS A 171 18.40 4.42 14.54
CA LYS A 171 17.77 5.37 15.45
C LYS A 171 18.76 6.44 15.94
N GLU A 172 19.97 6.04 16.25
CA GLU A 172 20.99 6.94 16.79
C GLU A 172 21.62 7.86 15.76
N SER A 173 21.80 7.37 14.53
CA SER A 173 22.61 8.07 13.52
C SER A 173 21.80 8.63 12.36
N SER A 174 20.80 7.93 11.89
CA SER A 174 20.12 8.26 10.63
C SER A 174 18.78 8.97 10.85
N ALA A 175 18.01 8.55 11.84
CA ALA A 175 16.73 9.17 12.14
C ALA A 175 16.87 10.67 12.51
N PRO A 176 17.85 11.09 13.33
CA PRO A 176 18.03 12.51 13.66
C PRO A 176 18.48 13.40 12.48
N MET A 177 18.98 12.80 11.39
CA MET A 177 19.40 13.57 10.19
C MET A 177 18.25 13.86 9.23
N ILE A 178 17.07 13.31 9.50
CA ILE A 178 15.88 13.47 8.65
C ILE A 178 15.00 14.62 9.17
N GLU A 179 15.20 15.06 10.41
CA GLU A 179 14.59 16.25 10.99
C GLU A 179 15.21 17.54 10.41
#